data_da67b4a4294974e7485c5c3c15d305c1
#
_entry.id   da67b4a4294974e7485c5c3c15d305c1
#
_cell.length_a   1.000
_cell.length_b   1.000
_cell.length_c   1.000
_cell.angle_alpha   90.00
_cell.angle_beta   90.00
_cell.angle_gamma   90.00
#
_symmetry.space_group_name_H-M   'P 1'
#
loop_
_entity.id
_entity.type
_entity.pdbx_description
1 polymer ?
#
loop_
_entity_poly.entity_id
_entity_poly.type
_entity_poly.pdbx_seq_one_letter_code
_entity_poly.pdbx_strand_id
1 'polypeptide(L)' 'MELQIQDLVSSIRKDGIDAANAEAEAIIAEAKKKADAIIADAKSEAKSIQEASEK' A
#
# COMPACT_ATOMS: atom_id res chain seq x y z
N MET A 1 19.12 -26.12 26.03
CA MET A 1 18.68 -24.80 26.47
C MET A 1 19.01 -23.69 25.50
N GLU A 2 20.23 -23.66 24.95
CA GLU A 2 20.59 -22.67 23.94
C GLU A 2 19.69 -22.74 22.70
N LEU A 3 19.33 -23.97 22.29
CA LEU A 3 18.45 -24.15 21.12
C LEU A 3 17.08 -23.51 21.34
N GLN A 4 16.57 -23.57 22.57
CA GLN A 4 15.27 -22.96 22.89
C GLN A 4 15.32 -21.44 22.80
N ILE A 5 16.43 -20.83 23.20
CA ILE A 5 16.61 -19.38 23.13
C ILE A 5 16.72 -18.95 21.67
N GLN A 6 17.48 -19.70 20.87
CA GLN A 6 17.63 -19.41 19.43
C GLN A 6 16.30 -19.55 18.70
N ASP A 7 15.53 -20.58 19.06
CA ASP A 7 14.20 -20.78 18.47
C ASP A 7 13.26 -19.62 18.81
N LEU A 8 13.31 -19.15 20.05
CA LEU A 8 12.50 -18.02 20.47
C LEU A 8 12.89 -16.75 19.73
N VAL A 9 14.18 -16.47 19.62
CA VAL A 9 14.69 -15.30 18.89
C VAL A 9 14.30 -15.37 17.43
N SER A 10 14.44 -16.55 16.81
CA SER A 10 14.06 -16.75 15.40
C SER A 10 12.58 -16.52 15.21
N SER A 11 11.75 -17.00 16.12
CA SER A 11 10.30 -16.81 16.05
C SER A 11 9.93 -15.35 16.20
N ILE A 12 10.55 -14.62 17.11
CA ILE A 12 10.30 -13.19 17.29
C ILE A 12 10.68 -12.40 16.03
N ARG A 13 11.83 -12.74 15.43
CA ARG A 13 12.28 -12.09 14.20
C ARG A 13 11.32 -12.36 13.07
N LYS A 14 10.89 -13.60 12.92
CA LYS A 14 9.95 -13.97 11.86
C LYS A 14 8.63 -13.24 12.03
N ASP A 15 8.10 -13.21 13.23
CA ASP A 15 6.84 -12.54 13.53
C ASP A 15 6.96 -11.04 13.25
N GLY A 16 8.09 -10.43 13.60
CA GLY A 16 8.34 -9.02 13.34
C GLY A 16 8.43 -8.72 11.85
N ILE A 17 9.12 -9.58 11.08
CA ILE A 17 9.26 -9.43 9.64
C ILE A 17 7.90 -9.61 8.96
N ASP A 18 7.15 -10.62 9.36
CA ASP A 18 5.82 -10.88 8.81
C ASP A 18 4.88 -9.70 9.07
N ALA A 19 4.92 -9.15 10.27
CA ALA A 19 4.10 -7.99 10.63
C ALA A 19 4.51 -6.76 9.81
N ALA A 20 5.81 -6.53 9.66
CA ALA A 20 6.31 -5.41 8.87
C ALA A 20 5.93 -5.54 7.40
N ASN A 21 6.01 -6.75 6.85
CA ASN A 21 5.62 -7.01 5.46
C ASN A 21 4.13 -6.79 5.27
N ALA A 22 3.30 -7.23 6.21
CA ALA A 22 1.86 -7.03 6.14
C ALA A 22 1.51 -5.54 6.17
N GLU A 23 2.19 -4.78 7.04
CA GLU A 23 1.99 -3.34 7.12
C GLU A 23 2.43 -2.65 5.84
N ALA A 24 3.58 -3.04 5.29
CA ALA A 24 4.08 -2.48 4.04
C ALA A 24 3.09 -2.74 2.89
N GLU A 25 2.56 -3.96 2.79
CA GLU A 25 1.57 -4.30 1.78
C GLU A 25 0.30 -3.45 1.93
N ALA A 26 -0.15 -3.23 3.16
CA ALA A 26 -1.32 -2.41 3.42
C ALA A 26 -1.09 -0.95 3.00
N ILE A 27 0.09 -0.41 3.29
CA ILE A 27 0.46 0.95 2.90
C ILE A 27 0.50 1.08 1.39
N ILE A 28 1.10 0.11 0.70
CA ILE A 28 1.19 0.12 -0.76
C ILE A 28 -0.21 0.02 -1.38
N ALA A 29 -1.06 -0.85 -0.86
CA ALA A 29 -2.43 -1.00 -1.35
C ALA A 29 -3.21 0.29 -1.20
N GLU A 30 -3.09 0.96 -0.06
CA GLU A 30 -3.77 2.23 0.19
C GLU A 30 -3.23 3.33 -0.72
N ALA A 31 -1.91 3.38 -0.92
CA ALA A 31 -1.30 4.36 -1.81
C ALA A 31 -1.75 4.15 -3.26
N LYS A 32 -1.83 2.90 -3.70
CA LYS A 32 -2.31 2.56 -5.03
C LYS A 32 -3.76 2.99 -5.22
N LYS A 33 -4.58 2.75 -4.22
CA LYS A 33 -5.98 3.16 -4.25
C LYS A 33 -6.13 4.67 -4.39
N LYS A 34 -5.32 5.41 -3.63
CA LYS A 34 -5.32 6.87 -3.71
C LYS A 34 -4.83 7.36 -5.06
N ALA A 35 -3.78 6.75 -5.60
CA ALA A 35 -3.26 7.11 -6.91
C ALA A 35 -4.30 6.86 -8.00
N ASP A 36 -4.98 5.73 -7.95
CA ASP A 36 -6.04 5.40 -8.92
C ASP A 36 -7.17 6.42 -8.84
N ALA A 37 -7.55 6.85 -7.64
CA ALA A 37 -8.58 7.86 -7.44
C ALA A 37 -8.16 9.21 -8.01
N ILE A 38 -6.91 9.61 -7.79
CA ILE A 38 -6.37 10.86 -8.32
C ILE A 38 -6.39 10.84 -9.85
N ILE A 39 -5.98 9.73 -10.45
CA ILE A 39 -5.99 9.58 -11.91
C ILE A 39 -7.41 9.65 -12.45
N ALA A 40 -8.35 8.96 -11.80
CA ALA A 40 -9.75 8.97 -12.22
C ALA A 40 -10.33 10.38 -12.15
N ASP A 41 -10.06 11.10 -11.06
CA ASP A 41 -10.53 12.47 -10.88
C ASP A 41 -9.93 13.40 -11.94
N ALA A 42 -8.64 13.25 -12.24
CA ALA A 42 -7.96 14.05 -13.25
C ALA A 42 -8.56 13.82 -14.64
N LYS A 43 -8.83 12.57 -14.98
CA LYS A 43 -9.46 12.23 -16.25
C LYS A 43 -10.87 12.80 -16.35
N SER A 44 -11.63 12.73 -15.28
CA SER A 44 -12.98 13.28 -15.22
C SER A 44 -12.96 14.79 -15.39
N GLU A 45 -12.03 15.45 -14.71
CA GLU A 45 -11.88 16.91 -14.82
C GLU A 45 -11.44 17.32 -16.21
N ALA A 46 -10.50 16.60 -16.81
CA ALA A 46 -10.03 16.86 -18.16
C ALA A 46 -11.18 16.71 -19.16
N LYS A 47 -12.00 15.70 -18.99
CA LYS A 47 -13.18 15.48 -19.83
C LYS A 47 -14.17 16.64 -19.71
N SER A 48 -14.42 17.10 -18.50
CA SER A 48 -15.32 18.22 -18.27
C SER A 48 -14.81 19.50 -18.91
N ILE A 49 -13.51 19.75 -18.82
CA ILE A 49 -12.88 20.92 -19.45
C ILE A 49 -13.00 20.82 -20.96
N GLN A 50 -12.73 19.66 -21.53
CA GLN A 50 -12.83 19.43 -22.97
C GLN A 50 -14.26 19.66 -23.46
N GLU A 51 -15.25 19.11 -22.79
CA GLU A 51 -16.65 19.29 -23.14
C GLU A 51 -17.08 20.76 -23.09
N ALA A 52 -16.63 21.48 -22.06
CA ALA A 52 -16.92 22.91 -21.95
C ALA A 52 -16.27 23.72 -23.07
N SER A 53 -15.05 23.32 -23.49
CA SER A 53 -14.33 24.01 -24.56
C SER A 53 -14.98 23.80 -25.95
N GLU A 54 -15.65 22.69 -26.15
CA GLU A 54 -16.29 22.37 -27.42
C GLU A 54 -17.56 23.18 -27.66
N LYS A 55 -18.10 23.77 -26.60
CA LYS A 55 -19.27 24.64 -26.73
C LYS A 55 -18.88 26.04 -27.15
#